data_e7af1edb312c65be9e6cfd6ce617eb53
#
_entry.id   e7af1edb312c65be9e6cfd6ce617eb53
#
_cell.length_a   1.000
_cell.length_b   1.000
_cell.length_c   1.000
_cell.angle_alpha   90.00
_cell.angle_beta   90.00
_cell.angle_gamma   90.00
#
_symmetry.space_group_name_H-M   'P 1'
#
loop_
_entity.id
_entity.type
_entity.pdbx_description
1 polymer ?
#
loop_
_entity_poly.entity_id
_entity_poly.type
_entity_poly.pdbx_seq_one_letter_code
_entity_poly.pdbx_strand_id
1 'polypeptide(L)'
;GLIVLLKHPLAGSGADRGKHLLLTRDLELQLRRHGPAFPTAQALQDWANAQKEPLARPWAAGLASVLTLLLAPAPQSLGDHVSRHLAVAEALARGVADQGAGALWDKDPGIAARKVMDLLQAEAGHEGAMSPSDYRMLFDNLIAREEVRSPVTGHPLVSFHGPREAREIAADLVILAGLNEGTWPAATAPDP
;
A
#
# COMPACT_ATOMS: atom_id res chain seq x y z
N GLY A 1 10.77 4.35 -2.82
CA GLY A 1 11.44 3.09 -3.06
C GLY A 1 11.19 2.03 -1.99
N LEU A 2 12.10 1.06 -1.90
CA LEU A 2 11.97 -0.16 -1.09
C LEU A 2 11.52 0.11 0.37
N ILE A 3 12.18 1.02 1.07
CA ILE A 3 11.86 1.30 2.49
C ILE A 3 10.42 1.83 2.68
N VAL A 4 9.92 2.65 1.77
CA VAL A 4 8.52 3.12 1.82
C VAL A 4 7.55 1.95 1.67
N LEU A 5 7.84 1.03 0.75
CA LEU A 5 7.05 -0.17 0.55
C LEU A 5 7.04 -1.07 1.79
N LEU A 6 8.21 -1.30 2.42
CA LEU A 6 8.31 -2.12 3.64
C LEU A 6 7.60 -1.49 4.85
N LYS A 7 7.48 -0.18 4.91
CA LYS A 7 6.72 0.51 5.97
C LYS A 7 5.21 0.52 5.74
N HIS A 8 4.75 0.12 4.56
CA HIS A 8 3.33 0.11 4.25
C HIS A 8 2.54 -0.77 5.24
N PRO A 9 1.34 -0.36 5.67
CA PRO A 9 0.54 -1.12 6.64
C PRO A 9 0.29 -2.58 6.26
N LEU A 10 0.18 -2.89 5.00
CA LEU A 10 -0.04 -4.25 4.50
C LEU A 10 1.25 -5.08 4.33
N ALA A 11 2.44 -4.46 4.34
CA ALA A 11 3.69 -5.20 4.25
C ALA A 11 3.99 -5.93 5.56
N GLY A 12 4.25 -7.24 5.50
CA GLY A 12 4.47 -8.07 6.68
C GLY A 12 3.32 -7.98 7.69
N SER A 13 2.08 -7.96 7.20
CA SER A 13 0.87 -7.75 8.01
C SER A 13 0.46 -8.96 8.87
N GLY A 14 1.22 -10.04 8.83
CA GLY A 14 1.02 -11.24 9.66
C GLY A 14 1.45 -11.06 11.13
N ALA A 15 1.52 -12.17 11.86
CA ALA A 15 1.79 -12.20 13.31
C ALA A 15 3.12 -11.54 13.74
N ASP A 16 4.12 -11.50 12.84
CA ASP A 16 5.45 -10.96 13.12
C ASP A 16 5.66 -9.53 12.63
N ARG A 17 4.59 -8.77 12.43
CA ARG A 17 4.69 -7.39 11.94
C ARG A 17 5.62 -6.50 12.79
N GLY A 18 5.64 -6.65 14.10
CA GLY A 18 6.55 -5.91 14.98
C GLY A 18 8.02 -6.17 14.62
N LYS A 19 8.38 -7.41 14.40
CA LYS A 19 9.73 -7.81 13.97
C LYS A 19 10.06 -7.33 12.56
N HIS A 20 9.09 -7.43 11.64
CA HIS A 20 9.23 -6.86 10.30
C HIS A 20 9.59 -5.37 10.33
N LEU A 21 8.93 -4.58 11.16
CA LEU A 21 9.19 -3.14 11.27
C LEU A 21 10.55 -2.84 11.93
N LEU A 22 10.99 -3.63 12.90
CA LEU A 22 12.32 -3.51 13.49
C LEU A 22 13.41 -3.80 12.46
N LEU A 23 13.32 -4.92 11.74
CA LEU A 23 14.25 -5.27 10.66
C LEU A 23 14.25 -4.23 9.54
N THR A 24 13.08 -3.69 9.19
CA THR A 24 12.97 -2.60 8.21
C THR A 24 13.71 -1.35 8.67
N ARG A 25 13.60 -0.98 9.95
CA ARG A 25 14.32 0.16 10.53
C ARG A 25 15.83 -0.06 10.51
N ASP A 26 16.28 -1.24 10.90
CA ASP A 26 17.70 -1.57 10.94
C ASP A 26 18.31 -1.58 9.53
N LEU A 27 17.60 -2.16 8.56
CA LEU A 27 17.98 -2.08 7.15
C LEU A 27 18.00 -0.64 6.64
N GLU A 28 17.00 0.19 6.99
CA GLU A 28 16.98 1.60 6.60
C GLU A 28 18.21 2.35 7.14
N LEU A 29 18.56 2.14 8.40
CA LEU A 29 19.75 2.77 9.00
C LEU A 29 21.04 2.34 8.28
N GLN A 30 21.16 1.07 7.94
CA GLN A 30 22.28 0.55 7.18
C GLN A 30 22.37 1.19 5.79
N LEU A 31 21.26 1.20 5.05
CA LEU A 31 21.20 1.76 3.70
C LEU A 31 21.52 3.26 3.69
N ARG A 32 21.02 4.02 4.66
CA ARG A 32 21.28 5.46 4.78
C ARG A 32 22.73 5.79 5.11
N ARG A 33 23.40 4.93 5.89
CA ARG A 33 24.77 5.18 6.35
C ARG A 33 25.83 4.64 5.39
N HIS A 34 25.60 3.47 4.83
CA HIS A 34 26.63 2.70 4.14
C HIS A 34 26.14 1.97 2.90
N GLY A 35 24.84 2.04 2.61
CA GLY A 35 24.24 1.25 1.55
C GLY A 35 24.31 1.89 0.17
N PRO A 36 24.15 1.08 -0.88
CA PRO A 36 23.95 1.59 -2.23
C PRO A 36 22.57 2.25 -2.35
N ALA A 37 22.44 3.20 -3.30
CA ALA A 37 21.16 3.84 -3.60
C ALA A 37 20.06 2.84 -4.03
N PHE A 38 20.49 1.74 -4.68
CA PHE A 38 19.64 0.64 -5.12
C PHE A 38 20.18 -0.68 -4.56
N PRO A 39 19.64 -1.17 -3.43
CA PRO A 39 20.10 -2.41 -2.82
C PRO A 39 19.80 -3.60 -3.73
N THR A 40 20.79 -4.47 -3.89
CA THR A 40 20.65 -5.73 -4.62
C THR A 40 20.22 -6.85 -3.67
N ALA A 41 19.75 -7.98 -4.23
CA ALA A 41 19.46 -9.19 -3.45
C ALA A 41 20.67 -9.64 -2.62
N GLN A 42 21.89 -9.58 -3.20
CA GLN A 42 23.11 -9.91 -2.50
C GLN A 42 23.41 -8.98 -1.33
N ALA A 43 23.26 -7.67 -1.53
CA ALA A 43 23.46 -6.68 -0.46
C ALA A 43 22.51 -6.88 0.74
N LEU A 44 21.26 -7.30 0.47
CA LEU A 44 20.31 -7.66 1.53
C LEU A 44 20.74 -8.91 2.30
N GLN A 45 21.23 -9.92 1.60
CA GLN A 45 21.73 -11.16 2.22
C GLN A 45 22.98 -10.91 3.06
N ASP A 46 23.93 -10.12 2.55
CA ASP A 46 25.16 -9.76 3.27
C ASP A 46 24.83 -8.99 4.55
N TRP A 47 23.92 -8.02 4.46
CA TRP A 47 23.42 -7.30 5.63
C TRP A 47 22.79 -8.26 6.66
N ALA A 48 21.91 -9.16 6.20
CA ALA A 48 21.22 -10.09 7.08
C ALA A 48 22.16 -11.08 7.78
N ASN A 49 23.23 -11.49 7.12
CA ASN A 49 24.25 -12.39 7.69
C ASN A 49 25.02 -11.71 8.84
N ALA A 50 25.14 -10.40 8.83
CA ALA A 50 25.77 -9.62 9.89
C ALA A 50 24.83 -9.36 11.09
N GLN A 51 23.53 -9.64 10.97
CA GLN A 51 22.56 -9.43 12.06
C GLN A 51 22.58 -10.57 13.08
N LYS A 52 22.32 -10.22 14.34
CA LYS A 52 22.14 -11.19 15.43
C LYS A 52 20.71 -11.75 15.52
N GLU A 53 19.75 -11.04 14.93
CA GLU A 53 18.34 -11.45 14.91
C GLU A 53 18.15 -12.67 14.00
N PRO A 54 17.67 -13.81 14.50
CA PRO A 54 17.51 -15.03 13.72
C PRO A 54 16.58 -14.87 12.50
N LEU A 55 15.57 -14.01 12.60
CA LEU A 55 14.63 -13.74 11.52
C LEU A 55 15.20 -12.86 10.39
N ALA A 56 16.36 -12.22 10.59
CA ALA A 56 16.94 -11.35 9.58
C ALA A 56 17.23 -12.09 8.27
N ARG A 57 17.75 -13.30 8.35
CA ARG A 57 18.11 -14.12 7.17
C ARG A 57 16.88 -14.53 6.35
N PRO A 58 15.86 -15.22 6.90
CA PRO A 58 14.68 -15.57 6.14
C PRO A 58 13.92 -14.34 5.64
N TRP A 59 13.88 -13.26 6.42
CA TRP A 59 13.27 -12.00 6.01
C TRP A 59 13.97 -11.38 4.79
N ALA A 60 15.31 -11.29 4.82
CA ALA A 60 16.09 -10.77 3.70
C ALA A 60 16.02 -11.67 2.47
N ALA A 61 15.97 -13.00 2.65
CA ALA A 61 15.78 -13.94 1.56
C ALA A 61 14.43 -13.73 0.86
N GLY A 62 13.35 -13.51 1.61
CA GLY A 62 12.05 -13.17 1.07
C GLY A 62 12.08 -11.86 0.26
N LEU A 63 12.73 -10.81 0.78
CA LEU A 63 12.92 -9.56 0.04
C LEU A 63 13.79 -9.72 -1.21
N ALA A 64 14.84 -10.51 -1.15
CA ALA A 64 15.69 -10.81 -2.30
C ALA A 64 14.89 -11.49 -3.42
N SER A 65 14.01 -12.42 -3.08
CA SER A 65 13.10 -13.07 -4.04
C SER A 65 12.13 -12.05 -4.67
N VAL A 66 11.56 -11.17 -3.88
CA VAL A 66 10.69 -10.08 -4.39
C VAL A 66 11.46 -9.17 -5.35
N LEU A 67 12.69 -8.76 -5.02
CA LEU A 67 13.51 -7.94 -5.91
C LEU A 67 13.81 -8.66 -7.23
N THR A 68 14.08 -9.96 -7.19
CA THR A 68 14.32 -10.77 -8.39
C THR A 68 13.06 -10.80 -9.29
N LEU A 69 11.88 -10.96 -8.71
CA LEU A 69 10.62 -10.90 -9.47
C LEU A 69 10.37 -9.52 -10.10
N LEU A 70 10.72 -8.44 -9.40
CA LEU A 70 10.57 -7.07 -9.91
C LEU A 70 11.52 -6.74 -11.06
N LEU A 71 12.68 -7.41 -11.13
CA LEU A 71 13.71 -7.18 -12.17
C LEU A 71 13.55 -8.10 -13.40
N ALA A 72 12.46 -8.83 -13.51
CA ALA A 72 12.22 -9.72 -14.64
C ALA A 72 12.14 -8.93 -15.98
N PRO A 73 12.61 -9.55 -17.09
CA PRO A 73 12.69 -8.86 -18.37
C PRO A 73 11.32 -8.47 -18.93
N ALA A 74 11.31 -7.41 -19.73
CA ALA A 74 10.15 -6.90 -20.46
C ALA A 74 10.44 -6.90 -21.98
N PRO A 75 9.41 -6.95 -22.85
CA PRO A 75 7.97 -7.01 -22.57
C PRO A 75 7.52 -8.43 -22.19
N GLN A 76 6.34 -8.53 -21.54
CA GLN A 76 5.73 -9.81 -21.14
C GLN A 76 4.24 -9.82 -21.47
N SER A 77 3.61 -10.99 -21.46
CA SER A 77 2.15 -11.10 -21.58
C SER A 77 1.43 -10.47 -20.40
N LEU A 78 0.17 -10.09 -20.59
CA LEU A 78 -0.67 -9.61 -19.50
C LEU A 78 -0.72 -10.63 -18.35
N GLY A 79 -0.88 -11.93 -18.67
CA GLY A 79 -0.90 -13.00 -17.67
C GLY A 79 0.38 -13.08 -16.82
N ASP A 80 1.55 -12.89 -17.46
CA ASP A 80 2.84 -12.88 -16.74
C ASP A 80 2.95 -11.66 -15.81
N HIS A 81 2.50 -10.48 -16.27
CA HIS A 81 2.47 -9.28 -15.45
C HIS A 81 1.56 -9.44 -14.23
N VAL A 82 0.34 -9.95 -14.43
CA VAL A 82 -0.64 -10.18 -13.34
C VAL A 82 -0.11 -11.21 -12.35
N SER A 83 0.38 -12.35 -12.83
CA SER A 83 0.92 -13.42 -11.98
C SER A 83 2.10 -12.93 -11.13
N ARG A 84 3.00 -12.15 -11.74
CA ARG A 84 4.13 -11.54 -11.02
C ARG A 84 3.66 -10.49 -10.02
N HIS A 85 2.72 -9.63 -10.38
CA HIS A 85 2.16 -8.63 -9.48
C HIS A 85 1.55 -9.29 -8.24
N LEU A 86 0.73 -10.32 -8.43
CA LEU A 86 0.17 -11.13 -7.34
C LEU A 86 1.27 -11.74 -6.48
N ALA A 87 2.25 -12.41 -7.08
CA ALA A 87 3.33 -13.05 -6.35
C ALA A 87 4.14 -12.06 -5.50
N VAL A 88 4.46 -10.88 -6.04
CA VAL A 88 5.17 -9.81 -5.33
C VAL A 88 4.32 -9.25 -4.20
N ALA A 89 3.06 -8.90 -4.47
CA ALA A 89 2.17 -8.29 -3.48
C ALA A 89 1.89 -9.25 -2.31
N GLU A 90 1.60 -10.50 -2.60
CA GLU A 90 1.35 -11.53 -1.59
C GLU A 90 2.60 -11.87 -0.78
N ALA A 91 3.77 -11.98 -1.42
CA ALA A 91 5.03 -12.22 -0.71
C ALA A 91 5.38 -11.07 0.24
N LEU A 92 5.18 -9.81 -0.18
CA LEU A 92 5.39 -8.65 0.68
C LEU A 92 4.41 -8.60 1.85
N ALA A 93 3.14 -8.90 1.60
CA ALA A 93 2.11 -8.87 2.64
C ALA A 93 2.27 -9.99 3.65
N ARG A 94 2.64 -11.18 3.20
CA ARG A 94 2.94 -12.35 4.03
C ARG A 94 4.14 -12.13 4.96
N GLY A 95 5.17 -11.44 4.47
CA GLY A 95 6.43 -11.26 5.20
C GLY A 95 7.23 -12.57 5.32
N VAL A 96 7.58 -12.94 6.55
CA VAL A 96 8.35 -14.17 6.84
C VAL A 96 7.51 -15.43 7.00
N ALA A 97 6.18 -15.33 6.95
CA ALA A 97 5.31 -16.51 7.04
C ALA A 97 5.48 -17.39 5.78
N ASP A 98 5.35 -18.69 5.95
CA ASP A 98 5.56 -19.64 4.85
C ASP A 98 4.45 -19.60 3.80
N GLN A 99 3.24 -19.24 4.19
CA GLN A 99 2.06 -19.28 3.32
C GLN A 99 1.12 -18.10 3.57
N GLY A 100 0.20 -17.90 2.62
CA GLY A 100 -0.83 -16.88 2.69
C GLY A 100 -0.43 -15.54 2.08
N ALA A 101 -1.26 -14.55 2.24
CA ALA A 101 -1.12 -13.20 1.70
C ALA A 101 -1.24 -12.13 2.81
N GLY A 102 -1.00 -12.48 4.07
CA GLY A 102 -1.22 -11.60 5.21
C GLY A 102 -2.64 -11.05 5.20
N ALA A 103 -2.79 -9.75 5.44
CA ALA A 103 -4.08 -9.05 5.40
C ALA A 103 -4.38 -8.37 4.04
N LEU A 104 -3.67 -8.75 2.97
CA LEU A 104 -3.75 -8.05 1.67
C LEU A 104 -5.16 -8.07 1.07
N TRP A 105 -5.82 -9.21 1.15
CA TRP A 105 -7.15 -9.43 0.56
C TRP A 105 -8.29 -9.35 1.58
N ASP A 106 -7.99 -8.92 2.80
CA ASP A 106 -8.99 -8.75 3.85
C ASP A 106 -9.83 -7.49 3.61
N LYS A 107 -11.04 -7.51 4.16
CA LYS A 107 -12.02 -6.42 4.12
C LYS A 107 -12.44 -6.06 2.68
N ASP A 108 -13.41 -5.17 2.57
CA ASP A 108 -14.01 -4.79 1.28
C ASP A 108 -12.98 -4.26 0.25
N PRO A 109 -11.99 -3.41 0.61
CA PRO A 109 -10.99 -2.96 -0.35
C PRO A 109 -10.11 -4.09 -0.88
N GLY A 110 -9.69 -5.01 -0.02
CA GLY A 110 -8.88 -6.16 -0.43
C GLY A 110 -9.66 -7.10 -1.35
N ILE A 111 -10.93 -7.36 -1.02
CA ILE A 111 -11.83 -8.19 -1.83
C ILE A 111 -12.06 -7.54 -3.21
N ALA A 112 -12.30 -6.23 -3.28
CA ALA A 112 -12.48 -5.52 -4.53
C ALA A 112 -11.20 -5.55 -5.39
N ALA A 113 -10.04 -5.28 -4.79
CA ALA A 113 -8.76 -5.37 -5.49
C ALA A 113 -8.48 -6.79 -6.03
N ARG A 114 -8.80 -7.83 -5.26
CA ARG A 114 -8.65 -9.22 -5.71
C ARG A 114 -9.52 -9.53 -6.92
N LYS A 115 -10.76 -9.06 -6.96
CA LYS A 115 -11.66 -9.22 -8.11
C LYS A 115 -11.08 -8.59 -9.38
N VAL A 116 -10.44 -7.41 -9.28
CA VAL A 116 -9.77 -6.78 -10.43
C VAL A 116 -8.62 -7.65 -10.93
N MET A 117 -7.82 -8.23 -10.03
CA MET A 117 -6.72 -9.12 -10.40
C MET A 117 -7.23 -10.41 -11.06
N ASP A 118 -8.28 -11.00 -10.53
CA ASP A 118 -8.89 -12.22 -11.08
C ASP A 118 -9.48 -11.96 -12.48
N LEU A 119 -10.11 -10.80 -12.70
CA LEU A 119 -10.59 -10.37 -14.02
C LEU A 119 -9.44 -10.22 -15.00
N LEU A 120 -8.39 -9.51 -14.63
CA LEU A 120 -7.19 -9.35 -15.47
C LEU A 120 -6.57 -10.71 -15.83
N GLN A 121 -6.54 -11.64 -14.90
CA GLN A 121 -6.02 -12.99 -15.13
C GLN A 121 -6.91 -13.78 -16.10
N ALA A 122 -8.23 -13.65 -15.97
CA ALA A 122 -9.19 -14.34 -16.85
C ALA A 122 -9.11 -13.84 -18.30
N GLU A 123 -8.93 -12.53 -18.48
CA GLU A 123 -8.87 -11.87 -19.79
C GLU A 123 -7.45 -11.86 -20.41
N ALA A 124 -6.46 -12.39 -19.70
CA ALA A 124 -5.04 -12.32 -20.10
C ALA A 124 -4.72 -12.97 -21.45
N GLY A 125 -5.57 -13.90 -21.92
CA GLY A 125 -5.40 -14.58 -23.22
C GLY A 125 -5.74 -13.72 -24.43
N HIS A 126 -6.40 -12.58 -24.26
CA HIS A 126 -6.84 -11.69 -25.34
C HIS A 126 -5.83 -10.61 -25.69
N GLU A 127 -4.79 -10.42 -24.85
CA GLU A 127 -3.79 -9.38 -25.03
C GLU A 127 -2.41 -9.96 -25.38
N GLY A 128 -1.67 -9.21 -26.22
CA GLY A 128 -0.30 -9.52 -26.57
C GLY A 128 0.72 -9.16 -25.46
N ALA A 129 2.00 -9.12 -25.85
CA ALA A 129 3.05 -8.64 -24.97
C ALA A 129 2.94 -7.14 -24.76
N MET A 130 3.09 -6.70 -23.52
CA MET A 130 3.05 -5.28 -23.14
C MET A 130 4.25 -4.88 -22.30
N SER A 131 4.55 -3.59 -22.23
CA SER A 131 5.58 -3.07 -21.36
C SER A 131 5.10 -2.99 -19.90
N PRO A 132 6.00 -2.95 -18.91
CA PRO A 132 5.61 -2.72 -17.51
C PRO A 132 4.87 -1.40 -17.28
N SER A 133 5.15 -0.36 -18.09
CA SER A 133 4.45 0.93 -18.02
C SER A 133 3.02 0.83 -18.51
N ASP A 134 2.77 0.08 -19.59
CA ASP A 134 1.42 -0.12 -20.12
C ASP A 134 0.59 -0.97 -19.16
N TYR A 135 1.16 -2.02 -18.61
CA TYR A 135 0.52 -2.81 -17.55
C TYR A 135 0.16 -1.94 -16.34
N ARG A 136 1.08 -1.10 -15.89
CA ARG A 136 0.81 -0.19 -14.78
C ARG A 136 -0.36 0.74 -15.08
N MET A 137 -0.38 1.38 -16.27
CA MET A 137 -1.47 2.25 -16.68
C MET A 137 -2.81 1.51 -16.73
N LEU A 138 -2.82 0.28 -17.27
CA LEU A 138 -4.01 -0.55 -17.31
C LEU A 138 -4.52 -0.85 -15.90
N PHE A 139 -3.64 -1.32 -15.02
CA PHE A 139 -3.99 -1.64 -13.64
C PHE A 139 -4.49 -0.41 -12.87
N ASP A 140 -3.77 0.72 -12.94
CA ASP A 140 -4.14 1.97 -12.25
C ASP A 140 -5.53 2.46 -12.72
N ASN A 141 -5.85 2.35 -14.01
CA ASN A 141 -7.15 2.73 -14.55
C ASN A 141 -8.28 1.79 -14.10
N LEU A 142 -8.01 0.51 -13.99
CA LEU A 142 -9.03 -0.46 -13.54
C LEU A 142 -9.31 -0.32 -12.05
N ILE A 143 -8.26 -0.26 -11.23
CA ILE A 143 -8.43 -0.14 -9.77
C ILE A 143 -9.08 1.20 -9.38
N ALA A 144 -8.83 2.28 -10.12
CA ALA A 144 -9.44 3.58 -9.88
C ALA A 144 -10.95 3.64 -10.17
N ARG A 145 -11.49 2.66 -10.89
CA ARG A 145 -12.94 2.54 -11.14
C ARG A 145 -13.68 1.83 -10.01
N GLU A 146 -12.95 1.12 -9.16
CA GLU A 146 -13.55 0.42 -8.03
C GLU A 146 -13.85 1.40 -6.90
N GLU A 147 -15.12 1.47 -6.51
CA GLU A 147 -15.56 2.27 -5.39
C GLU A 147 -15.96 1.36 -4.23
N VAL A 148 -15.20 1.43 -3.16
CA VAL A 148 -15.49 0.70 -1.92
C VAL A 148 -16.12 1.64 -0.92
N ARG A 149 -17.41 1.48 -0.71
CA ARG A 149 -18.16 2.21 0.33
C ARG A 149 -18.32 1.31 1.54
N SER A 150 -17.49 1.52 2.56
CA SER A 150 -17.83 0.95 3.87
C SER A 150 -19.09 1.65 4.37
N PRO A 151 -20.14 0.92 4.73
CA PRO A 151 -21.29 1.54 5.38
C PRO A 151 -20.79 2.11 6.72
N VAL A 152 -20.50 3.40 6.75
CA VAL A 152 -20.26 4.10 8.01
C VAL A 152 -21.60 4.14 8.71
N THR A 153 -21.83 3.20 9.60
CA THR A 153 -22.91 3.31 10.57
C THR A 153 -22.54 4.47 11.49
N GLY A 154 -23.04 5.67 11.15
CA GLY A 154 -22.86 6.84 11.99
C GLY A 154 -23.38 6.53 13.39
N HIS A 155 -22.71 7.05 14.41
CA HIS A 155 -23.21 6.95 15.78
C HIS A 155 -24.58 7.66 15.83
N PRO A 156 -25.65 7.04 16.35
CA PRO A 156 -27.02 7.57 16.25
C PRO A 156 -27.18 8.97 16.90
N LEU A 157 -26.29 9.34 17.82
CA LEU A 157 -26.30 10.64 18.52
C LEU A 157 -25.19 11.59 18.06
N VAL A 158 -24.42 11.25 17.01
CA VAL A 158 -23.35 12.10 16.49
C VAL A 158 -23.53 12.24 14.99
N SER A 159 -23.66 13.47 14.51
CA SER A 159 -23.73 13.79 13.09
C SER A 159 -22.67 14.81 12.71
N PHE A 160 -22.17 14.70 11.50
CA PHE A 160 -21.24 15.66 10.90
C PHE A 160 -21.99 16.45 9.84
N HIS A 161 -21.95 17.78 9.96
CA HIS A 161 -22.61 18.67 9.03
C HIS A 161 -21.62 19.66 8.45
N GLY A 162 -21.79 20.03 7.20
CA GLY A 162 -21.08 21.15 6.62
C GLY A 162 -21.56 22.48 7.22
N PRO A 163 -20.80 23.58 7.05
CA PRO A 163 -21.18 24.91 7.62
C PRO A 163 -22.54 25.44 7.15
N ARG A 164 -23.01 25.00 5.99
CA ARG A 164 -24.32 25.39 5.47
C ARG A 164 -25.44 24.64 6.17
N GLU A 165 -25.33 23.35 6.26
CA GLU A 165 -26.28 22.44 6.92
C GLU A 165 -26.36 22.73 8.42
N ALA A 166 -25.21 23.04 9.06
CA ALA A 166 -25.16 23.36 10.48
C ALA A 166 -25.97 24.61 10.87
N ARG A 167 -26.27 25.53 9.94
CA ARG A 167 -27.09 26.73 10.19
C ARG A 167 -28.56 26.41 10.40
N GLU A 168 -29.03 25.28 9.90
CA GLU A 168 -30.43 24.85 9.96
C GLU A 168 -30.72 23.95 11.17
N ILE A 169 -29.69 23.64 11.95
CA ILE A 169 -29.79 22.73 13.10
C ILE A 169 -30.01 23.57 14.37
N ALA A 170 -31.13 23.31 15.04
CA ALA A 170 -31.37 23.85 16.38
C ALA A 170 -30.54 23.03 17.40
N ALA A 171 -29.80 23.72 18.26
CA ALA A 171 -29.02 23.09 19.33
C ALA A 171 -29.18 23.92 20.63
N ASP A 172 -29.24 23.18 21.76
CA ASP A 172 -29.34 23.83 23.09
C ASP A 172 -28.01 24.48 23.50
N LEU A 173 -26.90 23.97 22.98
CA LEU A 173 -25.55 24.51 23.19
C LEU A 173 -24.77 24.53 21.88
N VAL A 174 -24.23 25.72 21.55
CA VAL A 174 -23.36 25.90 20.38
C VAL A 174 -21.98 26.32 20.84
N ILE A 175 -20.95 25.54 20.45
CA ILE A 175 -19.55 25.85 20.73
C ILE A 175 -18.88 26.28 19.43
N LEU A 176 -18.50 27.57 19.35
CA LEU A 176 -17.74 28.11 18.23
C LEU A 176 -16.22 27.92 18.52
N ALA A 177 -15.53 27.14 17.71
CA ALA A 177 -14.11 26.92 17.85
C ALA A 177 -13.37 27.07 16.50
N GLY A 178 -12.06 27.31 16.55
CA GLY A 178 -11.26 27.46 15.33
C GLY A 178 -11.52 28.75 14.55
N LEU A 179 -11.98 29.79 15.21
CA LEU A 179 -12.28 31.11 14.62
C LEU A 179 -10.97 31.89 14.31
N ASN A 180 -10.13 31.33 13.44
CA ASN A 180 -8.92 32.00 12.99
C ASN A 180 -9.22 32.87 11.77
N GLU A 181 -8.69 34.08 11.77
CA GLU A 181 -8.83 35.03 10.66
C GLU A 181 -8.37 34.39 9.34
N GLY A 182 -9.20 34.54 8.28
CA GLY A 182 -8.95 33.93 6.97
C GLY A 182 -9.31 32.44 6.84
N THR A 183 -9.58 31.75 7.96
CA THR A 183 -10.07 30.38 7.95
C THR A 183 -11.57 30.31 8.21
N TRP A 184 -12.03 31.02 9.23
CA TRP A 184 -13.46 31.17 9.56
C TRP A 184 -13.70 32.52 10.25
N PRO A 185 -14.46 33.45 9.62
CA PRO A 185 -14.97 33.35 8.25
C PRO A 185 -13.85 33.34 7.20
N ALA A 186 -14.10 32.67 6.07
CA ALA A 186 -13.15 32.70 4.95
C ALA A 186 -13.01 34.14 4.44
N ALA A 187 -11.77 34.52 4.06
CA ALA A 187 -11.55 35.81 3.43
C ALA A 187 -12.41 35.93 2.15
N THR A 188 -13.17 37.03 2.02
CA THR A 188 -13.89 37.31 0.79
C THR A 188 -12.91 37.58 -0.34
N ALA A 189 -13.08 36.94 -1.50
CA ALA A 189 -12.34 37.34 -2.69
C ALA A 189 -12.61 38.81 -2.99
N PRO A 190 -11.58 39.64 -3.26
CA PRO A 190 -11.83 41.02 -3.70
C PRO A 190 -12.62 40.98 -5.01
N ASP A 191 -13.63 41.86 -5.10
CA ASP A 191 -14.39 42.06 -6.33
C ASP A 191 -13.43 42.58 -7.41
N PRO A 192 -13.44 42.05 -8.65
CA PRO A 192 -12.53 42.43 -9.72
C PRO A 192 -12.72 43.88 -10.21
#